data_a3059ad20f8a79a317caf174326cab87
#
_entry.id   a3059ad20f8a79a317caf174326cab87
#
_cell.length_a   1.000
_cell.length_b   1.000
_cell.length_c   1.000
_cell.angle_alpha   90.00
_cell.angle_beta   90.00
_cell.angle_gamma   90.00
#
_symmetry.space_group_name_H-M   'P 1'
#
loop_
_entity.id
_entity.type
_entity.pdbx_description
1 polymer ?
#
loop_
_entity_poly.entity_id
_entity_poly.type
_entity_poly.pdbx_seq_one_letter_code
_entity_poly.pdbx_strand_id
1 'polypeptide(L)' 'MKVPIARTSLINDEISSILEPLETGWLVQGPKVKEFEDKWSSFTNSNNSAAVTSCTTALHLSLAASNFGPGDEAIVPAFT' A
#
# COMPACT_ATOMS: atom_id res chain seq x y z
N MET A 1 29.90 -14.52 2.17
CA MET A 1 28.95 -13.70 1.37
C MET A 1 27.64 -13.57 2.15
N LYS A 2 27.14 -12.34 2.35
CA LYS A 2 25.82 -12.10 2.96
C LYS A 2 24.84 -11.79 1.85
N VAL A 3 23.80 -12.59 1.72
CA VAL A 3 22.70 -12.36 0.77
C VAL A 3 21.52 -11.83 1.58
N PRO A 4 21.10 -10.57 1.41
CA PRO A 4 19.93 -10.03 2.11
C PRO A 4 18.65 -10.67 1.57
N ILE A 5 17.64 -10.82 2.45
CA ILE A 5 16.30 -11.30 2.06
C ILE A 5 15.63 -10.30 1.09
N ALA A 6 15.84 -9.02 1.33
CA ALA A 6 15.36 -7.94 0.48
C ALA A 6 16.35 -6.77 0.49
N ARG A 7 16.40 -6.04 -0.61
CA ARG A 7 17.17 -4.80 -0.73
C ARG A 7 16.31 -3.80 -1.50
N THR A 8 16.07 -2.65 -0.88
CA THR A 8 15.41 -1.54 -1.56
C THR A 8 16.35 -0.94 -2.61
N SER A 9 15.85 -0.78 -3.83
CA SER A 9 16.53 -0.10 -4.91
C SER A 9 15.64 1.03 -5.40
N LEU A 10 16.14 2.24 -5.37
CA LEU A 10 15.43 3.44 -5.82
C LEU A 10 16.16 4.02 -7.03
N ILE A 11 15.42 4.43 -8.02
CA ILE A 11 15.93 5.18 -9.18
C ILE A 11 15.85 6.69 -8.93
N ASN A 12 16.54 7.47 -9.75
CA ASN A 12 16.63 8.92 -9.56
C ASN A 12 15.24 9.60 -9.59
N ASP A 13 14.33 9.13 -10.42
CA ASP A 13 12.97 9.70 -10.51
C ASP A 13 12.16 9.44 -9.24
N GLU A 14 12.35 8.30 -8.60
CA GLU A 14 11.72 7.98 -7.32
C GLU A 14 12.29 8.84 -6.20
N ILE A 15 13.62 9.04 -6.20
CA ILE A 15 14.30 9.91 -5.22
C ILE A 15 13.84 11.36 -5.39
N SER A 16 13.78 11.88 -6.62
CA SER A 16 13.38 13.27 -6.87
C SER A 16 11.91 13.53 -6.56
N SER A 17 11.04 12.55 -6.74
CA SER A 17 9.61 12.70 -6.46
C SER A 17 9.28 12.90 -4.97
N ILE A 18 10.22 12.58 -4.07
CA ILE A 18 10.07 12.80 -2.62
C ILE A 18 10.21 14.29 -2.26
N LEU A 19 10.90 15.08 -3.08
CA LEU A 19 11.20 16.48 -2.78
C LEU A 19 9.92 17.33 -2.70
N GLU A 20 9.01 17.16 -3.64
CA GLU A 20 7.76 17.95 -3.70
C GLU A 20 6.93 17.87 -2.40
N PRO A 21 6.61 16.68 -1.85
CA PRO A 21 5.93 16.60 -0.55
C PRO A 21 6.71 17.25 0.59
N LEU A 22 8.03 17.13 0.58
CA LEU A 22 8.88 17.75 1.62
C LEU A 22 8.87 19.29 1.52
N GLU A 23 8.92 19.84 0.32
CA GLU A 23 8.89 21.29 0.08
C GLU A 23 7.53 21.90 0.42
N THR A 24 6.45 21.20 0.07
CA THR A 24 5.07 21.64 0.38
C THR A 24 4.67 21.42 1.84
N GLY A 25 5.41 20.58 2.57
CA GLY A 25 5.09 20.20 3.94
C GLY A 25 3.89 19.27 4.08
N TRP A 26 3.33 18.76 2.98
CA TRP A 26 2.20 17.85 3.03
C TRP A 26 2.68 16.41 3.19
N LEU A 27 2.96 16.03 4.42
CA LEU A 27 3.57 14.74 4.80
C LEU A 27 2.57 13.72 5.34
N VAL A 28 1.29 14.05 5.34
CA VAL A 28 0.18 13.18 5.73
C VAL A 28 -0.67 12.83 4.51
N GLN A 29 -1.78 12.15 4.72
CA GLN A 29 -2.71 11.81 3.65
C GLN A 29 -3.14 13.08 2.87
N GLY A 30 -2.97 13.05 1.54
CA GLY A 30 -3.21 14.22 0.71
C GLY A 30 -3.08 13.91 -0.79
N PRO A 31 -2.70 14.88 -1.63
CA PRO A 31 -2.68 14.73 -3.09
C PRO A 31 -1.86 13.53 -3.60
N LYS A 32 -0.70 13.26 -3.01
CA LYS A 32 0.15 12.13 -3.43
C LYS A 32 -0.45 10.77 -3.09
N VAL A 33 -1.14 10.67 -1.96
CA VAL A 33 -1.89 9.45 -1.61
C VAL A 33 -3.02 9.22 -2.61
N LYS A 34 -3.78 10.26 -2.93
CA LYS A 34 -4.85 10.19 -3.93
C LYS A 34 -4.33 9.78 -5.31
N GLU A 35 -3.23 10.38 -5.75
CA GLU A 35 -2.57 10.02 -7.01
C GLU A 35 -2.15 8.54 -7.02
N PHE A 36 -1.59 8.05 -5.92
CA PHE A 36 -1.22 6.65 -5.76
C PHE A 36 -2.45 5.72 -5.85
N GLU A 37 -3.52 6.03 -5.14
CA GLU A 37 -4.76 5.26 -5.17
C GLU A 37 -5.37 5.18 -6.57
N ASP A 38 -5.38 6.29 -7.31
CA ASP A 38 -5.90 6.34 -8.67
C ASP A 38 -5.04 5.53 -9.66
N LYS A 39 -3.71 5.65 -9.57
CA LYS A 39 -2.78 4.86 -10.38
C LYS A 39 -2.89 3.37 -10.06
N TRP A 40 -3.00 3.01 -8.78
CA TRP A 40 -3.15 1.63 -8.36
C TRP A 40 -4.48 1.04 -8.85
N SER A 41 -5.57 1.78 -8.74
CA SER A 41 -6.87 1.37 -9.27
C SER A 41 -6.80 1.08 -10.77
N SER A 42 -6.14 1.97 -11.52
CA SER A 42 -5.94 1.80 -12.97
C SER A 42 -5.08 0.58 -13.28
N PHE A 43 -3.99 0.39 -12.54
CA PHE A 43 -3.08 -0.74 -12.74
C PHE A 43 -3.73 -2.09 -12.46
N THR A 44 -4.54 -2.18 -11.41
CA THR A 44 -5.23 -3.42 -10.98
C THR A 44 -6.61 -3.60 -11.64
N ASN A 45 -7.04 -2.63 -12.45
CA ASN A 45 -8.38 -2.60 -13.05
C ASN A 45 -9.50 -2.71 -11.99
N SER A 46 -9.29 -2.07 -10.83
CA SER A 46 -10.28 -1.98 -9.76
C SER A 46 -11.02 -0.64 -9.83
N ASN A 47 -12.25 -0.61 -9.33
CA ASN A 47 -13.04 0.62 -9.31
C ASN A 47 -12.47 1.67 -8.36
N ASN A 48 -11.96 1.23 -7.21
CA ASN A 48 -11.42 2.10 -6.18
C ASN A 48 -10.27 1.40 -5.45
N SER A 49 -9.40 2.20 -4.88
CA SER A 49 -8.33 1.74 -3.98
C SER A 49 -8.21 2.69 -2.80
N ALA A 50 -7.81 2.17 -1.67
CA ALA A 50 -7.57 2.95 -0.47
C ALA A 50 -6.19 2.60 0.09
N ALA A 51 -5.34 3.61 0.25
CA ALA A 51 -4.05 3.46 0.90
C ALA A 51 -4.22 3.42 2.42
N VAL A 52 -3.53 2.49 3.05
CA VAL A 52 -3.54 2.29 4.51
C VAL A 52 -2.11 2.23 5.04
N THR A 53 -1.97 2.29 6.35
CA THR A 53 -0.66 2.43 7.02
C THR A 53 0.22 1.20 6.95
N SER A 54 -0.36 0.02 6.75
CA SER A 54 0.38 -1.25 6.68
C SER A 54 -0.41 -2.33 5.98
N CYS A 55 0.27 -3.37 5.52
CA CYS A 55 -0.36 -4.57 4.96
C CYS A 55 -1.29 -5.25 6.00
N THR A 56 -0.89 -5.32 7.27
CA THR A 56 -1.72 -5.85 8.35
C THR A 56 -3.05 -5.09 8.46
N THR A 57 -3.00 -3.76 8.39
CA THR A 57 -4.20 -2.92 8.39
C THR A 57 -5.06 -3.20 7.16
N ALA A 58 -4.45 -3.34 5.98
CA ALA A 58 -5.17 -3.65 4.74
C ALA A 58 -5.92 -4.99 4.83
N LEU A 59 -5.27 -6.03 5.35
CA LEU A 59 -5.88 -7.35 5.55
C LEU A 59 -7.06 -7.27 6.53
N HIS A 60 -6.86 -6.60 7.66
CA HIS A 60 -7.90 -6.43 8.67
C HIS A 60 -9.13 -5.68 8.11
N LEU A 61 -8.90 -4.55 7.45
CA LEU A 61 -9.98 -3.77 6.85
C LEU A 61 -10.70 -4.52 5.72
N SER A 62 -9.99 -5.32 4.94
CA SER A 62 -10.59 -6.14 3.88
C SER A 62 -11.56 -7.16 4.46
N LEU A 63 -11.19 -7.83 5.54
CA LEU A 63 -12.07 -8.78 6.24
C LEU A 63 -13.28 -8.07 6.87
N ALA A 64 -13.04 -6.93 7.54
CA ALA A 64 -14.10 -6.14 8.14
C ALA A 64 -15.11 -5.61 7.10
N ALA A 65 -14.62 -5.11 5.97
CA ALA A 65 -15.45 -4.63 4.86
C ALA A 65 -16.26 -5.74 4.18
N SER A 66 -15.77 -6.98 4.25
CA SER A 66 -16.46 -8.17 3.72
C SER A 66 -17.47 -8.78 4.70
N ASN A 67 -17.69 -8.15 5.86
CA ASN A 67 -18.51 -8.68 6.95
C ASN A 67 -18.07 -10.09 7.42
N PHE A 68 -16.78 -10.36 7.34
CA PHE A 68 -16.19 -11.63 7.75
C PHE A 68 -16.33 -11.82 9.26
N GLY A 69 -16.81 -12.97 9.70
CA GLY A 69 -17.12 -13.19 11.12
C GLY A 69 -17.22 -14.66 11.52
N PRO A 70 -17.78 -14.93 12.70
CA PRO A 70 -17.90 -16.30 13.21
C PRO A 70 -18.59 -17.25 12.21
N GLY A 71 -17.93 -18.36 11.91
CA GLY A 71 -18.40 -19.36 10.95
C GLY A 71 -17.80 -19.21 9.55
N ASP A 72 -17.13 -18.10 9.26
CA ASP A 72 -16.41 -17.93 8.00
C ASP A 72 -14.99 -18.50 8.07
N GLU A 73 -14.45 -18.87 6.92
CA GLU A 73 -13.12 -19.46 6.79
C GLU A 73 -12.27 -18.65 5.79
N ALA A 74 -10.97 -18.53 6.06
CA ALA A 74 -10.01 -17.87 5.18
C ALA A 74 -8.88 -18.84 4.81
N ILE A 75 -8.56 -18.91 3.53
CA ILE A 75 -7.40 -19.65 3.02
C ILE A 75 -6.22 -18.68 2.99
N VAL A 76 -5.16 -19.00 3.72
CA VAL A 76 -3.97 -18.17 3.83
C VAL A 76 -2.70 -18.98 3.59
N PRO A 77 -1.60 -18.34 3.12
CA PRO A 77 -0.30 -19.01 3.04
C PRO A 77 0.22 -19.32 4.45
N ALA A 78 0.93 -20.45 4.58
CA ALA A 78 1.53 -20.83 5.86
C ALA A 78 2.75 -19.96 6.23
N PHE A 79 3.38 -19.37 5.22
CA PHE A 79 4.55 -18.49 5.38
C PHE A 79 4.23 -17.07 4.93
N THR A 80 3.99 -16.22 5.91
CA THR A 80 3.76 -14.79 5.70
C THR A 80 3.95 -14.01 6.99
#